data_33bbe0ae93ee710454dbee7e5c0c0797
#
_entry.id   33bbe0ae93ee710454dbee7e5c0c0797
#
_cell.length_a   1.000
_cell.length_b   1.000
_cell.length_c   1.000
_cell.angle_alpha   90.00
_cell.angle_beta   90.00
_cell.angle_gamma   90.00
#
_symmetry.space_group_name_H-M   'P 1'
#
loop_
_entity.id
_entity.type
_entity.pdbx_description
1 polymer ?
#
loop_
_entity_poly.entity_id
_entity_poly.type
_entity_poly.pdbx_seq_one_letter_code
_entity_poly.pdbx_strand_id
1 'polypeptide(L)'
;MDENPMFCYQCEQTAGGKGCTKMGVCGKTPEIANLQDLLVYQCKGISAYAVDLIEKGEIIDKSIVSFVENSLFTTLTNVNFDAEVHVEMLKESQKIKEALREKASNNKEYPEQATYNLSSTKEEMLEDSVRAGIMFDQTLDADIRSLRQTIIYGLKGISAYGHQARFLGYFDDQVDNFYFRGLECTTNDNLSVEEMIRMTMRTGDMSVAVMKKLDEANTNTYKNPTVHKVNVKREKGPFIIVSGHDLRDLEMLLQQ
;
A
#
# COMPACT_ATOMS: atom_id res chain seq x y z
N MET A 1 13.00 -6.80 27.35
CA MET A 1 12.76 -7.19 25.94
C MET A 1 11.90 -6.09 25.39
N ASP A 2 12.26 -5.45 24.27
CA ASP A 2 11.40 -4.45 23.66
C ASP A 2 10.08 -5.15 23.31
N GLU A 3 8.99 -4.72 23.92
CA GLU A 3 7.71 -5.42 23.93
C GLU A 3 7.03 -5.50 22.53
N ASN A 4 7.52 -4.73 21.52
CA ASN A 4 7.07 -4.83 20.12
C ASN A 4 8.22 -4.48 19.16
N PRO A 5 9.04 -5.44 18.76
CA PRO A 5 10.11 -5.19 17.80
C PRO A 5 9.50 -4.79 16.44
N MET A 6 10.10 -3.80 15.78
CA MET A 6 9.77 -3.44 14.41
C MET A 6 10.85 -3.90 13.46
N PHE A 7 10.51 -4.08 12.18
CA PHE A 7 11.47 -4.15 11.10
C PHE A 7 10.96 -3.40 9.88
N CYS A 8 11.73 -2.43 9.39
CA CYS A 8 11.36 -1.68 8.18
C CYS A 8 12.61 -1.35 7.36
N TYR A 9 12.59 -1.67 6.07
CA TYR A 9 13.68 -1.37 5.11
C TYR A 9 13.16 -0.86 3.76
N GLN A 10 11.97 -0.26 3.74
CA GLN A 10 11.32 0.16 2.49
C GLN A 10 11.88 1.43 1.84
N CYS A 11 12.84 2.12 2.46
CA CYS A 11 13.45 3.32 1.89
C CYS A 11 14.98 3.26 1.97
N GLU A 12 15.67 4.04 1.14
CA GLU A 12 17.14 4.10 1.10
C GLU A 12 17.76 4.67 2.40
N GLN A 13 16.96 5.39 3.20
CA GLN A 13 17.40 5.97 4.49
C GLN A 13 17.39 4.96 5.62
N THR A 14 17.07 3.72 5.35
CA THR A 14 16.98 2.68 6.38
C THR A 14 18.28 2.54 7.19
N ALA A 15 18.17 2.31 8.48
CA ALA A 15 19.28 2.33 9.42
C ALA A 15 20.41 1.37 8.99
N GLY A 16 21.60 1.94 8.76
CA GLY A 16 22.80 1.22 8.34
C GLY A 16 22.67 0.46 7.00
N GLY A 17 21.68 0.79 6.15
CA GLY A 17 21.38 0.07 4.92
C GLY A 17 20.85 -1.35 5.13
N LYS A 18 20.44 -1.70 6.37
CA LYS A 18 20.02 -3.07 6.75
C LYS A 18 18.56 -3.15 7.19
N GLY A 19 18.08 -2.15 7.91
CA GLY A 19 16.72 -2.10 8.44
C GLY A 19 16.60 -1.28 9.71
N CYS A 20 15.48 -0.61 9.89
CA CYS A 20 15.13 0.06 11.13
C CYS A 20 14.48 -0.95 12.07
N THR A 21 15.04 -1.16 13.27
CA THR A 21 14.60 -2.18 14.23
C THR A 21 14.11 -1.62 15.56
N LYS A 22 14.39 -0.33 15.85
CA LYS A 22 13.99 0.34 17.09
C LYS A 22 13.06 1.53 16.80
N MET A 23 13.42 2.31 15.81
CA MET A 23 12.65 3.46 15.30
C MET A 23 13.09 3.70 13.86
N GLY A 24 12.16 4.08 12.99
CA GLY A 24 12.48 4.50 11.63
C GLY A 24 13.37 5.75 11.63
N VAL A 25 14.37 5.82 10.74
CA VAL A 25 15.15 7.06 10.51
C VAL A 25 14.20 8.22 10.14
N CYS A 26 13.06 7.92 9.53
CA CYS A 26 11.98 8.86 9.20
C CYS A 26 11.12 9.28 10.42
N GLY A 27 11.33 8.70 11.59
CA GLY A 27 10.52 8.93 12.79
C GLY A 27 9.35 7.94 13.00
N LYS A 28 9.18 6.93 12.11
CA LYS A 28 8.18 5.89 12.28
C LYS A 28 8.45 5.11 13.57
N THR A 29 7.46 5.04 14.46
CA THR A 29 7.55 4.27 15.71
C THR A 29 7.33 2.78 15.46
N PRO A 30 7.74 1.88 16.38
CA PRO A 30 7.38 0.46 16.32
C PRO A 30 5.86 0.23 16.24
N GLU A 31 5.08 0.96 17.02
CA GLU A 31 3.61 0.90 16.98
C GLU A 31 3.07 1.13 15.57
N ILE A 32 3.48 2.21 14.92
CA ILE A 32 3.04 2.53 13.55
C ILE A 32 3.53 1.48 12.54
N ALA A 33 4.78 1.03 12.64
CA ALA A 33 5.31 0.03 11.72
C ALA A 33 4.51 -1.27 11.80
N ASN A 34 4.20 -1.71 13.01
CA ASN A 34 3.48 -2.96 13.27
C ASN A 34 2.00 -2.87 12.82
N LEU A 35 1.32 -1.76 13.08
CA LEU A 35 -0.05 -1.55 12.57
C LEU A 35 -0.09 -1.49 11.04
N GLN A 36 0.91 -0.90 10.41
CA GLN A 36 1.04 -0.86 8.95
C GLN A 36 1.28 -2.25 8.36
N ASP A 37 2.13 -3.08 8.99
CA ASP A 37 2.36 -4.45 8.55
C ASP A 37 1.06 -5.28 8.67
N LEU A 38 0.32 -5.13 9.78
CA LEU A 38 -0.97 -5.79 9.97
C LEU A 38 -2.02 -5.32 8.95
N LEU A 39 -2.02 -4.03 8.57
CA LEU A 39 -2.92 -3.50 7.54
C LEU A 39 -2.62 -4.12 6.16
N VAL A 40 -1.34 -4.26 5.78
CA VAL A 40 -0.94 -4.96 4.55
C VAL A 40 -1.37 -6.43 4.62
N TYR A 41 -1.22 -7.08 5.77
CA TYR A 41 -1.66 -8.45 5.99
C TYR A 41 -3.18 -8.62 5.79
N GLN A 42 -3.99 -7.68 6.30
CA GLN A 42 -5.42 -7.64 6.06
C GLN A 42 -5.76 -7.44 4.58
N CYS A 43 -5.05 -6.53 3.90
CA CYS A 43 -5.23 -6.31 2.46
C CYS A 43 -4.91 -7.57 1.62
N LYS A 44 -3.94 -8.38 2.04
CA LYS A 44 -3.69 -9.70 1.42
C LYS A 44 -4.89 -10.63 1.58
N GLY A 45 -5.51 -10.65 2.76
CA GLY A 45 -6.72 -11.44 3.02
C GLY A 45 -7.92 -10.99 2.17
N ILE A 46 -8.16 -9.69 2.08
CA ILE A 46 -9.14 -9.08 1.17
C ILE A 46 -8.88 -9.53 -0.27
N SER A 47 -7.61 -9.48 -0.69
CA SER A 47 -7.20 -9.78 -2.05
C SER A 47 -7.42 -11.24 -2.43
N ALA A 48 -7.26 -12.18 -1.49
CA ALA A 48 -7.52 -13.60 -1.73
C ALA A 48 -9.00 -13.87 -2.09
N TYR A 49 -9.93 -13.20 -1.41
CA TYR A 49 -11.34 -13.29 -1.75
C TYR A 49 -11.69 -12.52 -3.03
N ALA A 50 -11.11 -11.33 -3.21
CA ALA A 50 -11.35 -10.52 -4.40
C ALA A 50 -10.89 -11.24 -5.68
N VAL A 51 -9.73 -11.91 -5.67
CA VAL A 51 -9.25 -12.68 -6.82
C VAL A 51 -10.18 -13.85 -7.13
N ASP A 52 -10.70 -14.58 -6.13
CA ASP A 52 -11.69 -15.64 -6.35
C ASP A 52 -12.96 -15.12 -7.05
N LEU A 53 -13.44 -13.95 -6.66
CA LEU A 53 -14.60 -13.31 -7.28
C LEU A 53 -14.31 -12.83 -8.71
N ILE A 54 -13.14 -12.22 -8.93
CA ILE A 54 -12.69 -11.80 -10.28
C ILE A 54 -12.58 -13.00 -11.23
N GLU A 55 -12.08 -14.15 -10.74
CA GLU A 55 -11.99 -15.39 -11.53
C GLU A 55 -13.36 -15.97 -11.91
N LYS A 56 -14.39 -15.67 -11.12
CA LYS A 56 -15.80 -15.99 -11.43
C LYS A 56 -16.48 -14.97 -12.37
N GLY A 57 -15.76 -13.93 -12.78
CA GLY A 57 -16.27 -12.86 -13.63
C GLY A 57 -16.99 -11.74 -12.90
N GLU A 58 -16.87 -11.69 -11.56
CA GLU A 58 -17.45 -10.60 -10.78
C GLU A 58 -16.56 -9.35 -10.82
N ILE A 59 -17.20 -8.19 -10.73
CA ILE A 59 -16.51 -6.89 -10.66
C ILE A 59 -16.44 -6.49 -9.18
N ILE A 60 -15.23 -6.20 -8.72
CA ILE A 60 -15.03 -5.69 -7.36
C ILE A 60 -15.43 -4.23 -7.28
N ASP A 61 -16.17 -3.87 -6.24
CA ASP A 61 -16.61 -2.50 -6.00
C ASP A 61 -15.41 -1.54 -5.93
N LYS A 62 -15.55 -0.39 -6.59
CA LYS A 62 -14.48 0.63 -6.64
C LYS A 62 -14.14 1.19 -5.26
N SER A 63 -15.03 1.15 -4.29
CA SER A 63 -14.75 1.53 -2.91
C SER A 63 -13.75 0.56 -2.26
N ILE A 64 -13.84 -0.73 -2.54
CA ILE A 64 -12.90 -1.75 -2.05
C ILE A 64 -11.52 -1.56 -2.71
N VAL A 65 -11.50 -1.30 -4.03
CA VAL A 65 -10.25 -0.97 -4.74
C VAL A 65 -9.59 0.25 -4.11
N SER A 66 -10.35 1.34 -3.92
CA SER A 66 -9.85 2.57 -3.28
C SER A 66 -9.36 2.33 -1.86
N PHE A 67 -10.04 1.47 -1.10
CA PHE A 67 -9.61 1.11 0.25
C PHE A 67 -8.24 0.41 0.23
N VAL A 68 -8.04 -0.60 -0.63
CA VAL A 68 -6.77 -1.32 -0.73
C VAL A 68 -5.65 -0.39 -1.23
N GLU A 69 -5.93 0.43 -2.24
CA GLU A 69 -5.00 1.45 -2.74
C GLU A 69 -4.59 2.42 -1.61
N ASN A 70 -5.55 3.00 -0.88
CA ASN A 70 -5.27 3.90 0.24
C ASN A 70 -4.51 3.21 1.38
N SER A 71 -4.83 1.94 1.67
CA SER A 71 -4.13 1.17 2.68
C SER A 71 -2.66 0.95 2.33
N LEU A 72 -2.36 0.65 1.07
CA LEU A 72 -0.98 0.56 0.60
C LEU A 72 -0.27 1.91 0.62
N PHE A 73 -0.93 2.97 0.15
CA PHE A 73 -0.39 4.33 0.10
C PHE A 73 -0.07 4.87 1.49
N THR A 74 -0.97 4.71 2.47
CA THR A 74 -0.77 5.20 3.85
C THR A 74 0.44 4.56 4.54
N THR A 75 0.87 3.36 4.11
CA THR A 75 2.04 2.66 4.66
C THR A 75 3.38 3.11 4.10
N LEU A 76 3.39 4.00 3.10
CA LEU A 76 4.63 4.54 2.54
C LEU A 76 5.38 5.41 3.56
N THR A 77 6.66 5.64 3.28
CA THR A 77 7.52 6.48 4.10
C THR A 77 6.95 7.90 4.23
N ASN A 78 6.76 8.37 5.46
CA ASN A 78 6.31 9.73 5.81
C ASN A 78 4.88 10.09 5.35
N VAL A 79 4.02 9.14 4.98
CA VAL A 79 2.66 9.45 4.56
C VAL A 79 1.73 9.58 5.76
N ASN A 80 1.69 8.59 6.66
CA ASN A 80 0.80 8.62 7.82
C ASN A 80 1.46 7.98 9.04
N PHE A 81 1.51 8.71 10.14
CA PHE A 81 2.04 8.25 11.43
C PHE A 81 1.00 8.31 12.56
N ASP A 82 -0.29 8.39 12.21
CA ASP A 82 -1.37 8.36 13.17
C ASP A 82 -1.82 6.92 13.46
N ALA A 83 -1.60 6.44 14.68
CA ALA A 83 -1.94 5.09 15.10
C ALA A 83 -3.46 4.84 15.08
N GLU A 84 -4.26 5.83 15.50
CA GLU A 84 -5.71 5.67 15.58
C GLU A 84 -6.33 5.54 14.18
N VAL A 85 -5.83 6.29 13.21
CA VAL A 85 -6.25 6.15 11.81
C VAL A 85 -5.95 4.73 11.29
N HIS A 86 -4.79 4.16 11.62
CA HIS A 86 -4.46 2.78 11.24
C HIS A 86 -5.39 1.76 11.91
N VAL A 87 -5.74 1.97 13.18
CA VAL A 87 -6.71 1.10 13.89
C VAL A 87 -8.10 1.17 13.24
N GLU A 88 -8.55 2.35 12.83
CA GLU A 88 -9.82 2.49 12.11
C GLU A 88 -9.79 1.80 10.75
N MET A 89 -8.70 1.96 10.00
CA MET A 89 -8.50 1.26 8.72
C MET A 89 -8.46 -0.26 8.90
N LEU A 90 -7.83 -0.77 9.95
CA LEU A 90 -7.82 -2.19 10.29
C LEU A 90 -9.25 -2.71 10.56
N LYS A 91 -10.04 -2.00 11.34
CA LYS A 91 -11.45 -2.36 11.60
C LYS A 91 -12.28 -2.35 10.31
N GLU A 92 -12.06 -1.39 9.44
CA GLU A 92 -12.75 -1.33 8.14
C GLU A 92 -12.29 -2.46 7.21
N SER A 93 -11.00 -2.81 7.20
CA SER A 93 -10.48 -3.93 6.43
C SER A 93 -11.13 -5.27 6.82
N GLN A 94 -11.42 -5.46 8.11
CA GLN A 94 -12.11 -6.66 8.59
C GLN A 94 -13.53 -6.75 8.05
N LYS A 95 -14.30 -5.65 8.07
CA LYS A 95 -15.66 -5.62 7.50
C LYS A 95 -15.67 -5.90 6.01
N ILE A 96 -14.76 -5.30 5.26
CA ILE A 96 -14.62 -5.54 3.82
C ILE A 96 -14.30 -7.03 3.57
N LYS A 97 -13.36 -7.59 4.31
CA LYS A 97 -12.95 -8.98 4.21
C LYS A 97 -14.12 -9.95 4.49
N GLU A 98 -14.91 -9.69 5.51
CA GLU A 98 -16.11 -10.45 5.85
C GLU A 98 -17.17 -10.39 4.74
N ALA A 99 -17.43 -9.20 4.21
CA ALA A 99 -18.39 -9.01 3.12
C ALA A 99 -17.98 -9.73 1.82
N LEU A 100 -16.68 -9.79 1.51
CA LEU A 100 -16.17 -10.57 0.37
C LEU A 100 -16.22 -12.07 0.64
N ARG A 101 -15.90 -12.49 1.86
CA ARG A 101 -15.95 -13.90 2.28
C ARG A 101 -17.34 -14.51 2.10
N GLU A 102 -18.42 -13.76 2.40
CA GLU A 102 -19.80 -14.23 2.21
C GLU A 102 -20.14 -14.57 0.75
N LYS A 103 -19.46 -13.93 -0.21
CA LYS A 103 -19.63 -14.14 -1.65
C LYS A 103 -18.64 -15.13 -2.25
N ALA A 104 -17.56 -15.40 -1.54
CA ALA A 104 -16.46 -16.23 -2.01
C ALA A 104 -16.81 -17.72 -2.04
N SER A 105 -15.97 -18.54 -2.66
CA SER A 105 -16.18 -19.99 -2.80
C SER A 105 -16.09 -20.71 -1.45
N ASN A 106 -17.11 -21.44 -1.08
CA ASN A 106 -17.09 -22.27 0.15
C ASN A 106 -16.17 -23.50 0.06
N ASN A 107 -15.78 -23.90 -1.15
CA ASN A 107 -15.01 -25.11 -1.40
C ASN A 107 -13.53 -24.84 -1.76
N LYS A 108 -13.07 -23.60 -1.61
CA LYS A 108 -11.69 -23.17 -1.85
C LYS A 108 -10.96 -23.04 -0.52
N GLU A 109 -9.76 -23.53 -0.44
CA GLU A 109 -8.85 -23.26 0.67
C GLU A 109 -8.24 -21.87 0.49
N TYR A 110 -8.32 -21.06 1.52
CA TYR A 110 -7.79 -19.69 1.52
C TYR A 110 -6.58 -19.58 2.44
N PRO A 111 -5.64 -18.68 2.13
CA PRO A 111 -4.47 -18.46 2.98
C PRO A 111 -4.86 -17.90 4.36
N GLU A 112 -3.94 -18.02 5.33
CA GLU A 112 -4.17 -17.57 6.71
C GLU A 112 -4.64 -16.11 6.77
N GLN A 113 -4.09 -15.22 5.93
CA GLN A 113 -4.46 -13.81 5.85
C GLN A 113 -5.95 -13.59 5.59
N ALA A 114 -6.57 -14.46 4.81
CA ALA A 114 -8.00 -14.40 4.52
C ALA A 114 -8.86 -14.89 5.69
N THR A 115 -8.40 -15.94 6.38
CA THR A 115 -9.15 -16.56 7.47
C THR A 115 -8.90 -15.94 8.84
N TYR A 116 -7.84 -15.15 8.99
CA TYR A 116 -7.51 -14.41 10.20
C TYR A 116 -8.64 -13.41 10.56
N ASN A 117 -9.06 -13.39 11.81
CA ASN A 117 -10.00 -12.41 12.35
C ASN A 117 -9.23 -11.38 13.17
N LEU A 118 -9.49 -10.11 12.88
CA LEU A 118 -8.85 -8.99 13.55
C LEU A 118 -9.26 -8.95 15.03
N SER A 119 -8.30 -8.77 15.91
CA SER A 119 -8.53 -8.57 17.35
C SER A 119 -9.24 -7.24 17.63
N SER A 120 -9.88 -7.14 18.81
CA SER A 120 -10.79 -6.02 19.11
C SER A 120 -10.09 -4.77 19.62
N THR A 121 -8.99 -4.94 20.34
CA THR A 121 -8.23 -3.85 20.95
C THR A 121 -6.94 -3.56 20.18
N LYS A 122 -6.43 -2.34 20.31
CA LYS A 122 -5.17 -1.94 19.67
C LYS A 122 -3.99 -2.75 20.22
N GLU A 123 -4.00 -3.05 21.50
CA GLU A 123 -2.95 -3.84 22.15
C GLU A 123 -2.90 -5.25 21.58
N GLU A 124 -4.04 -5.92 21.43
CA GLU A 124 -4.12 -7.23 20.80
C GLU A 124 -3.73 -7.19 19.31
N MET A 125 -4.11 -6.13 18.58
CA MET A 125 -3.69 -5.93 17.19
C MET A 125 -2.16 -5.80 17.06
N LEU A 126 -1.52 -5.13 18.03
CA LEU A 126 -0.06 -5.02 18.07
C LEU A 126 0.61 -6.36 18.38
N GLU A 127 0.04 -7.17 19.27
CA GLU A 127 0.52 -8.55 19.50
C GLU A 127 0.37 -9.41 18.24
N ASP A 128 -0.77 -9.32 17.56
CA ASP A 128 -1.04 -10.05 16.32
C ASP A 128 -0.15 -9.59 15.14
N SER A 129 0.32 -8.35 15.15
CA SER A 129 1.16 -7.80 14.08
C SER A 129 2.48 -8.55 13.88
N VAL A 130 2.93 -9.30 14.88
CA VAL A 130 4.15 -10.13 14.78
C VAL A 130 4.07 -11.11 13.62
N ARG A 131 2.89 -11.71 13.37
CA ARG A 131 2.66 -12.62 12.21
C ARG A 131 2.69 -11.92 10.87
N ALA A 132 2.41 -10.63 10.84
CA ALA A 132 2.40 -9.81 9.64
C ALA A 132 3.77 -9.24 9.28
N GLY A 133 4.70 -9.25 10.23
CA GLY A 133 6.04 -8.67 10.08
C GLY A 133 6.87 -9.35 9.00
N ILE A 134 7.67 -8.58 8.30
CA ILE A 134 8.55 -9.03 7.19
C ILE A 134 9.48 -10.16 7.63
N MET A 135 9.90 -10.15 8.91
CA MET A 135 10.85 -11.10 9.47
C MET A 135 10.17 -12.32 10.13
N PHE A 136 8.85 -12.43 10.06
CA PHE A 136 8.11 -13.50 10.75
C PHE A 136 8.41 -14.88 10.17
N ASP A 137 8.23 -15.04 8.88
CA ASP A 137 8.44 -16.33 8.23
C ASP A 137 9.86 -16.44 7.65
N GLN A 138 10.71 -17.16 8.37
CA GLN A 138 12.09 -17.47 7.96
C GLN A 138 12.20 -18.86 7.30
N THR A 139 11.10 -19.61 7.20
CA THR A 139 11.11 -20.98 6.62
C THR A 139 11.05 -20.97 5.11
N LEU A 140 10.46 -19.93 4.52
CA LEU A 140 10.41 -19.75 3.07
C LEU A 140 11.80 -19.50 2.51
N ASP A 141 11.99 -19.93 1.26
CA ASP A 141 13.16 -19.61 0.47
C ASP A 141 13.45 -18.09 0.44
N ALA A 142 14.73 -17.70 0.54
CA ALA A 142 15.13 -16.31 0.65
C ALA A 142 14.79 -15.49 -0.62
N ASP A 143 14.86 -16.12 -1.81
CA ASP A 143 14.52 -15.47 -3.08
C ASP A 143 13.00 -15.24 -3.17
N ILE A 144 12.19 -16.22 -2.75
CA ILE A 144 10.73 -16.08 -2.68
C ILE A 144 10.36 -14.93 -1.74
N ARG A 145 10.95 -14.87 -0.54
CA ARG A 145 10.69 -13.75 0.40
C ARG A 145 11.06 -12.40 -0.18
N SER A 146 12.21 -12.31 -0.83
CA SER A 146 12.70 -11.07 -1.44
C SER A 146 11.79 -10.62 -2.59
N LEU A 147 11.35 -11.54 -3.44
CA LEU A 147 10.43 -11.25 -4.54
C LEU A 147 9.05 -10.81 -4.02
N ARG A 148 8.51 -11.46 -2.98
CA ARG A 148 7.27 -11.02 -2.32
C ARG A 148 7.37 -9.58 -1.84
N GLN A 149 8.47 -9.21 -1.19
CA GLN A 149 8.67 -7.83 -0.71
C GLN A 149 8.84 -6.85 -1.86
N THR A 150 9.53 -7.24 -2.93
CA THR A 150 9.68 -6.43 -4.14
C THR A 150 8.32 -6.13 -4.79
N ILE A 151 7.43 -7.14 -4.88
CA ILE A 151 6.07 -6.96 -5.37
C ILE A 151 5.28 -6.02 -4.46
N ILE A 152 5.31 -6.23 -3.13
CA ILE A 152 4.60 -5.36 -2.18
C ILE A 152 5.07 -3.91 -2.29
N TYR A 153 6.37 -3.67 -2.40
CA TYR A 153 6.91 -2.31 -2.56
C TYR A 153 6.54 -1.70 -3.91
N GLY A 154 6.53 -2.50 -4.97
CA GLY A 154 6.01 -2.08 -6.26
C GLY A 154 4.53 -1.67 -6.18
N LEU A 155 3.69 -2.46 -5.53
CA LEU A 155 2.27 -2.15 -5.30
C LEU A 155 2.08 -0.87 -4.47
N LYS A 156 2.91 -0.64 -3.45
CA LYS A 156 2.90 0.63 -2.70
C LYS A 156 3.26 1.82 -3.60
N GLY A 157 4.23 1.66 -4.50
CA GLY A 157 4.57 2.69 -5.50
C GLY A 157 3.43 2.94 -6.49
N ILE A 158 2.80 1.87 -6.99
CA ILE A 158 1.61 1.96 -7.86
C ILE A 158 0.48 2.69 -7.13
N SER A 159 0.26 2.41 -5.84
CA SER A 159 -0.80 3.03 -5.05
C SER A 159 -0.61 4.54 -4.89
N ALA A 160 0.63 5.03 -4.78
CA ALA A 160 0.90 6.45 -4.68
C ALA A 160 0.44 7.21 -5.94
N TYR A 161 0.76 6.69 -7.12
CA TYR A 161 0.34 7.29 -8.40
C TYR A 161 -1.13 7.04 -8.71
N GLY A 162 -1.64 5.86 -8.38
CA GLY A 162 -3.06 5.50 -8.54
C GLY A 162 -3.97 6.40 -7.71
N HIS A 163 -3.60 6.64 -6.44
CA HIS A 163 -4.32 7.54 -5.56
C HIS A 163 -4.43 8.97 -6.14
N GLN A 164 -3.33 9.53 -6.63
CA GLN A 164 -3.32 10.86 -7.23
C GLN A 164 -4.16 10.91 -8.51
N ALA A 165 -4.06 9.91 -9.38
CA ALA A 165 -4.88 9.83 -10.60
C ALA A 165 -6.38 9.71 -10.26
N ARG A 166 -6.73 8.83 -9.29
CA ARG A 166 -8.11 8.61 -8.82
C ARG A 166 -8.70 9.88 -8.21
N PHE A 167 -7.93 10.66 -7.49
CA PHE A 167 -8.35 11.93 -6.90
C PHE A 167 -8.72 12.97 -7.96
N LEU A 168 -8.18 12.84 -9.18
CA LEU A 168 -8.55 13.61 -10.35
C LEU A 168 -9.67 12.97 -11.20
N GLY A 169 -10.21 11.82 -10.75
CA GLY A 169 -11.28 11.11 -11.46
C GLY A 169 -10.82 10.15 -12.55
N TYR A 170 -9.53 9.80 -12.59
CA TYR A 170 -8.95 8.88 -13.57
C TYR A 170 -8.69 7.50 -12.96
N PHE A 171 -9.08 6.45 -13.69
CA PHE A 171 -9.01 5.06 -13.26
C PHE A 171 -8.41 4.19 -14.37
N ASP A 172 -7.85 3.05 -13.98
CA ASP A 172 -7.41 2.00 -14.90
C ASP A 172 -7.80 0.63 -14.30
N ASP A 173 -8.73 -0.06 -14.96
CA ASP A 173 -9.25 -1.35 -14.46
C ASP A 173 -8.20 -2.44 -14.40
N GLN A 174 -7.14 -2.39 -15.22
CA GLN A 174 -6.03 -3.35 -15.15
C GLN A 174 -5.20 -3.11 -13.89
N VAL A 175 -4.91 -1.85 -13.57
CA VAL A 175 -4.20 -1.46 -12.34
C VAL A 175 -5.07 -1.81 -11.12
N ASP A 176 -6.36 -1.48 -11.15
CA ASP A 176 -7.31 -1.77 -10.08
C ASP A 176 -7.35 -3.27 -9.74
N ASN A 177 -7.49 -4.12 -10.75
CA ASN A 177 -7.47 -5.58 -10.56
C ASN A 177 -6.08 -6.11 -10.14
N PHE A 178 -5.03 -5.41 -10.53
CA PHE A 178 -3.67 -5.86 -10.21
C PHE A 178 -3.31 -5.68 -8.73
N TYR A 179 -3.89 -4.72 -8.02
CA TYR A 179 -3.71 -4.63 -6.56
C TYR A 179 -4.05 -5.97 -5.89
N PHE A 180 -5.19 -6.56 -6.23
CA PHE A 180 -5.62 -7.82 -5.65
C PHE A 180 -4.73 -8.98 -6.09
N ARG A 181 -4.44 -9.13 -7.38
CA ARG A 181 -3.60 -10.22 -7.90
C ARG A 181 -2.17 -10.15 -7.37
N GLY A 182 -1.61 -8.95 -7.27
CA GLY A 182 -0.27 -8.72 -6.75
C GLY A 182 -0.16 -9.01 -5.25
N LEU A 183 -1.16 -8.66 -4.45
CA LEU A 183 -1.17 -9.00 -3.02
C LEU A 183 -1.44 -10.50 -2.79
N GLU A 184 -2.41 -11.07 -3.50
CA GLU A 184 -2.76 -12.49 -3.36
C GLU A 184 -1.57 -13.40 -3.69
N CYS A 185 -0.83 -13.16 -4.78
CA CYS A 185 0.32 -13.99 -5.13
C CYS A 185 1.40 -14.01 -4.03
N THR A 186 1.48 -13.00 -3.17
CA THR A 186 2.43 -12.99 -2.05
C THR A 186 2.01 -13.87 -0.89
N THR A 187 0.83 -14.49 -0.93
CA THR A 187 0.32 -15.45 0.07
C THR A 187 0.40 -16.90 -0.38
N ASN A 188 0.72 -17.15 -1.64
CA ASN A 188 0.75 -18.50 -2.21
C ASN A 188 2.16 -19.10 -2.09
N ASP A 189 2.31 -20.07 -1.18
CA ASP A 189 3.59 -20.74 -0.90
C ASP A 189 3.99 -21.76 -1.97
N ASN A 190 3.10 -22.08 -2.91
CA ASN A 190 3.35 -23.04 -3.98
C ASN A 190 3.94 -22.40 -5.26
N LEU A 191 4.07 -21.08 -5.31
CA LEU A 191 4.65 -20.40 -6.47
C LEU A 191 6.16 -20.61 -6.52
N SER A 192 6.65 -20.98 -7.70
CA SER A 192 8.08 -21.08 -8.00
C SER A 192 8.75 -19.70 -8.09
N VAL A 193 10.07 -19.66 -8.00
CA VAL A 193 10.87 -18.44 -8.18
C VAL A 193 10.58 -17.81 -9.55
N GLU A 194 10.47 -18.63 -10.63
CA GLU A 194 10.15 -18.14 -11.96
C GLU A 194 8.77 -17.48 -12.05
N GLU A 195 7.78 -18.01 -11.34
CA GLU A 195 6.44 -17.42 -11.27
C GLU A 195 6.45 -16.10 -10.51
N MET A 196 7.19 -16.03 -9.41
CA MET A 196 7.39 -14.80 -8.65
C MET A 196 8.15 -13.74 -9.46
N ILE A 197 9.16 -14.12 -10.26
CA ILE A 197 9.85 -13.20 -11.18
C ILE A 197 8.86 -12.66 -12.22
N ARG A 198 8.02 -13.51 -12.83
CA ARG A 198 7.00 -13.05 -13.80
C ARG A 198 6.04 -12.05 -13.15
N MET A 199 5.61 -12.29 -11.91
CA MET A 199 4.75 -11.35 -11.18
C MET A 199 5.47 -10.04 -10.85
N THR A 200 6.75 -10.09 -10.51
CA THR A 200 7.58 -8.89 -10.30
C THR A 200 7.69 -8.06 -11.58
N MET A 201 7.93 -8.70 -12.74
CA MET A 201 7.94 -8.01 -14.04
C MET A 201 6.57 -7.40 -14.36
N ARG A 202 5.48 -8.14 -14.07
CA ARG A 202 4.12 -7.61 -14.25
C ARG A 202 3.84 -6.42 -13.35
N THR A 203 4.40 -6.38 -12.13
CA THR A 203 4.34 -5.21 -11.25
C THR A 203 5.01 -4.00 -11.90
N GLY A 204 6.13 -4.20 -12.59
CA GLY A 204 6.78 -3.16 -13.39
C GLY A 204 5.89 -2.64 -14.53
N ASP A 205 5.23 -3.52 -15.29
CA ASP A 205 4.29 -3.12 -16.35
C ASP A 205 3.15 -2.26 -15.79
N MET A 206 2.58 -2.64 -14.65
CA MET A 206 1.51 -1.89 -14.01
C MET A 206 2.00 -0.55 -13.43
N SER A 207 3.26 -0.48 -13.00
CA SER A 207 3.88 0.80 -12.59
C SER A 207 3.95 1.77 -13.78
N VAL A 208 4.31 1.30 -14.97
CA VAL A 208 4.30 2.13 -16.18
C VAL A 208 2.87 2.54 -16.57
N ALA A 209 1.91 1.63 -16.45
CA ALA A 209 0.51 1.92 -16.76
C ALA A 209 -0.06 3.02 -15.86
N VAL A 210 0.17 2.93 -14.55
CA VAL A 210 -0.34 3.93 -13.59
C VAL A 210 0.35 5.29 -13.75
N MET A 211 1.67 5.32 -14.05
CA MET A 211 2.38 6.57 -14.33
C MET A 211 1.81 7.26 -15.58
N LYS A 212 1.53 6.49 -16.64
CA LYS A 212 0.86 7.02 -17.84
C LYS A 212 -0.53 7.56 -17.51
N LYS A 213 -1.29 6.87 -16.65
CA LYS A 213 -2.62 7.33 -16.23
C LYS A 213 -2.55 8.61 -15.41
N LEU A 214 -1.56 8.75 -14.53
CA LEU A 214 -1.34 9.99 -13.79
C LEU A 214 -0.90 11.16 -14.69
N ASP A 215 -0.03 10.91 -15.67
CA ASP A 215 0.34 11.91 -16.66
C ASP A 215 -0.88 12.42 -17.45
N GLU A 216 -1.73 11.50 -17.91
CA GLU A 216 -3.01 11.83 -18.56
C GLU A 216 -3.91 12.67 -17.63
N ALA A 217 -4.06 12.28 -16.38
CA ALA A 217 -4.88 12.97 -15.39
C ALA A 217 -4.39 14.40 -15.15
N ASN A 218 -3.09 14.56 -14.88
CA ASN A 218 -2.48 15.87 -14.64
C ASN A 218 -2.52 16.76 -15.89
N THR A 219 -2.19 16.23 -17.06
CA THR A 219 -2.15 16.99 -18.31
C THR A 219 -3.54 17.47 -18.72
N ASN A 220 -4.57 16.62 -18.55
CA ASN A 220 -5.95 17.01 -18.87
C ASN A 220 -6.49 18.04 -17.86
N THR A 221 -6.11 17.96 -16.59
CA THR A 221 -6.58 18.84 -15.53
C THR A 221 -5.82 20.19 -15.52
N TYR A 222 -4.49 20.13 -15.57
CA TYR A 222 -3.61 21.29 -15.37
C TYR A 222 -2.88 21.75 -16.63
N LYS A 223 -3.05 21.05 -17.75
CA LYS A 223 -2.41 21.28 -19.06
C LYS A 223 -0.91 20.94 -19.04
N ASN A 224 -0.29 21.06 -20.19
CA ASN A 224 1.15 20.81 -20.35
C ASN A 224 1.98 21.88 -19.60
N PRO A 225 3.09 21.48 -18.97
CA PRO A 225 4.04 22.41 -18.40
C PRO A 225 4.55 23.40 -19.44
N THR A 226 4.65 24.66 -19.04
CA THR A 226 5.19 25.73 -19.88
C THR A 226 6.40 26.38 -19.20
N VAL A 227 7.30 26.96 -20.00
CA VAL A 227 8.49 27.61 -19.46
C VAL A 227 8.09 28.92 -18.78
N HIS A 228 8.45 29.06 -17.51
CA HIS A 228 8.22 30.26 -16.72
C HIS A 228 9.52 30.83 -16.13
N LYS A 229 9.56 32.14 -15.96
CA LYS A 229 10.59 32.77 -15.13
C LYS A 229 10.08 32.84 -13.69
N VAL A 230 10.84 32.28 -12.75
CA VAL A 230 10.53 32.34 -11.32
C VAL A 230 11.56 33.17 -10.59
N ASN A 231 11.12 33.98 -9.62
CA ASN A 231 12.02 34.73 -8.78
C ASN A 231 12.62 33.80 -7.74
N VAL A 232 13.94 33.60 -7.78
CA VAL A 232 14.68 32.78 -6.81
C VAL A 232 15.27 33.59 -5.65
N LYS A 233 15.06 34.91 -5.66
CA LYS A 233 15.53 35.79 -4.58
C LYS A 233 14.44 35.96 -3.53
N ARG A 234 14.87 36.09 -2.29
CA ARG A 234 13.95 36.44 -1.18
C ARG A 234 13.47 37.86 -1.35
N GLU A 235 12.18 38.07 -1.17
CA GLU A 235 11.53 39.38 -1.10
C GLU A 235 11.28 39.74 0.36
N LYS A 236 11.22 41.07 0.64
CA LYS A 236 10.91 41.55 2.00
C LYS A 236 9.42 41.50 2.22
N GLY A 237 8.98 40.91 3.32
CA GLY A 237 7.57 40.86 3.73
C GLY A 237 7.21 39.54 4.41
N PRO A 238 5.97 39.41 4.85
CA PRO A 238 5.46 38.11 5.33
C PRO A 238 5.37 37.10 4.18
N PHE A 239 5.58 35.82 4.48
CA PHE A 239 5.48 34.76 3.48
C PHE A 239 4.97 33.48 4.14
N ILE A 240 4.38 32.61 3.34
CA ILE A 240 3.99 31.26 3.70
C ILE A 240 4.85 30.31 2.87
N ILE A 241 5.51 29.35 3.54
CA ILE A 241 6.24 28.30 2.86
C ILE A 241 5.28 27.13 2.62
N VAL A 242 5.20 26.71 1.37
CA VAL A 242 4.47 25.50 0.96
C VAL A 242 5.49 24.53 0.38
N SER A 243 5.50 23.28 0.86
CA SER A 243 6.31 22.22 0.32
C SER A 243 5.41 21.03 -0.08
N GLY A 244 5.88 20.25 -1.04
CA GLY A 244 5.15 19.13 -1.61
C GLY A 244 5.17 19.18 -3.13
N HIS A 245 4.59 18.14 -3.76
CA HIS A 245 4.60 18.05 -5.22
C HIS A 245 3.22 17.69 -5.81
N ASP A 246 2.24 17.38 -4.98
CA ASP A 246 0.90 17.05 -5.47
C ASP A 246 0.17 18.32 -5.90
N LEU A 247 -0.25 18.33 -7.18
CA LEU A 247 -0.88 19.51 -7.77
C LEU A 247 -2.29 19.75 -7.22
N ARG A 248 -3.02 18.69 -6.91
CA ARG A 248 -4.37 18.79 -6.37
C ARG A 248 -4.37 19.33 -4.94
N ASP A 249 -3.44 18.85 -4.10
CA ASP A 249 -3.26 19.36 -2.75
C ASP A 249 -2.92 20.87 -2.75
N LEU A 250 -2.02 21.28 -3.66
CA LEU A 250 -1.68 22.69 -3.82
C LEU A 250 -2.89 23.52 -4.28
N GLU A 251 -3.66 23.02 -5.24
CA GLU A 251 -4.89 23.69 -5.70
C GLU A 251 -5.88 23.87 -4.54
N MET A 252 -6.13 22.82 -3.77
CA MET A 252 -7.05 22.86 -2.62
C MET A 252 -6.56 23.81 -1.53
N LEU A 253 -5.25 23.86 -1.26
CA LEU A 253 -4.65 24.81 -0.33
C LEU A 253 -4.85 26.25 -0.77
N LEU A 254 -4.69 26.54 -2.07
CA LEU A 254 -4.85 27.90 -2.63
C LEU A 254 -6.31 28.36 -2.69
N GLN A 255 -7.27 27.43 -2.58
CA GLN A 255 -8.70 27.73 -2.55
C GLN A 255 -9.21 28.07 -1.13
N GLN A 256 -8.45 27.76 -0.08
CA GLN A 256 -8.75 28.12 1.33
C GLN A 256 -8.39 29.59 1.64
#